data_9029c13abb3b30f0b5ee0b1f2e6fabe4
#
_entry.id   9029c13abb3b30f0b5ee0b1f2e6fabe4
#
_cell.length_a   1.000
_cell.length_b   1.000
_cell.length_c   1.000
_cell.angle_alpha   90.00
_cell.angle_beta   90.00
_cell.angle_gamma   90.00
#
_symmetry.space_group_name_H-M   'P 1'
#
loop_
_entity.id
_entity.type
_entity.pdbx_description
1 polymer ?
#
loop_
_entity_poly.entity_id
_entity_poly.type
_entity_poly.pdbx_seq_one_letter_code
_entity_poly.pdbx_strand_id
1 'polypeptide(L)'
;AIVYLPPSYFKDPSAQLPVIVLMSGQPGTPQDWLVLGKLPQTMDQFAAQHDGRAPIIAVVDVYGSQTANPLCSDTSHGKVATYVQKDVPSWLRANLPVSSDPGQWAIAGLSSGGTCALQVVTRAPDLYRSFLDMSGEAHPQLGNEERTIADGFDGSRQLYEANDPVHLMSHNRYEESAGIISWGESDTAFKEGLIEIDHVAEKSGMRIETRTYPGGHSWKVWSAAFEDGLPWLAQRFGL
;
A
#
# COMPACT_ATOMS: atom_id res chain seq x y z
N ALA A 1 1.42 15.25 2.41
CA ALA A 1 1.57 14.37 1.24
C ALA A 1 2.50 15.01 0.21
N ILE A 2 3.13 14.19 -0.62
CA ILE A 2 3.97 14.59 -1.75
C ILE A 2 3.40 13.90 -2.98
N VAL A 3 3.33 14.62 -4.13
CA VAL A 3 2.77 14.05 -5.35
C VAL A 3 3.79 14.07 -6.47
N TYR A 4 4.03 12.92 -7.09
CA TYR A 4 4.74 12.81 -8.36
C TYR A 4 3.74 12.89 -9.51
N LEU A 5 4.03 13.75 -10.49
CA LEU A 5 3.24 13.93 -11.70
C LEU A 5 4.06 13.48 -12.92
N PRO A 6 3.60 12.51 -13.70
CA PRO A 6 4.34 12.02 -14.87
C PRO A 6 4.39 13.05 -16.02
N PRO A 7 5.35 12.95 -16.96
CA PRO A 7 5.41 13.84 -18.11
C PRO A 7 4.12 13.93 -18.93
N SER A 8 3.34 12.85 -19.01
CA SER A 8 2.03 12.83 -19.72
C SER A 8 1.01 13.78 -19.10
N TYR A 9 1.06 14.02 -17.79
CA TYR A 9 0.22 15.00 -17.10
C TYR A 9 0.35 16.42 -17.70
N PHE A 10 1.57 16.82 -18.06
CA PHE A 10 1.85 18.14 -18.61
C PHE A 10 1.61 18.22 -20.14
N LYS A 11 1.60 17.08 -20.83
CA LYS A 11 1.44 17.01 -22.29
C LYS A 11 -0.01 16.90 -22.70
N ASP A 12 -0.82 16.18 -21.94
CA ASP A 12 -2.23 15.96 -22.21
C ASP A 12 -3.09 16.19 -20.96
N PRO A 13 -3.59 17.41 -20.77
CA PRO A 13 -4.43 17.75 -19.62
C PRO A 13 -5.78 16.99 -19.57
N SER A 14 -6.16 16.31 -20.66
CA SER A 14 -7.40 15.52 -20.73
C SER A 14 -7.21 14.05 -20.34
N ALA A 15 -5.95 13.58 -20.25
CA ALA A 15 -5.64 12.21 -19.91
C ALA A 15 -6.07 11.90 -18.46
N GLN A 16 -6.86 10.84 -18.31
CA GLN A 16 -7.19 10.30 -16.99
C GLN A 16 -6.09 9.32 -16.57
N LEU A 17 -5.38 9.65 -15.51
CA LEU A 17 -4.16 8.92 -15.09
C LEU A 17 -4.44 7.94 -13.97
N PRO A 18 -3.82 6.74 -13.99
CA PRO A 18 -3.83 5.82 -12.85
C PRO A 18 -3.17 6.43 -11.61
N VAL A 19 -3.48 5.88 -10.46
CA VAL A 19 -2.99 6.39 -9.17
C VAL A 19 -2.36 5.26 -8.35
N ILE A 20 -1.23 5.55 -7.73
CA ILE A 20 -0.68 4.75 -6.63
C ILE A 20 -0.61 5.63 -5.38
N VAL A 21 -1.33 5.26 -4.33
CA VAL A 21 -1.16 5.83 -3.00
C VAL A 21 -0.04 5.06 -2.31
N LEU A 22 1.01 5.75 -1.88
CA LEU A 22 2.26 5.14 -1.39
C LEU A 22 2.54 5.57 0.05
N MET A 23 2.91 4.62 0.91
CA MET A 23 3.14 4.83 2.32
C MET A 23 4.53 4.36 2.75
N SER A 24 5.15 5.11 3.65
CA SER A 24 6.40 4.70 4.32
C SER A 24 6.13 3.70 5.44
N GLY A 25 7.20 3.15 6.04
CA GLY A 25 7.13 2.37 7.28
C GLY A 25 7.22 3.24 8.53
N GLN A 26 7.20 2.61 9.69
CA GLN A 26 7.38 3.25 10.99
C GLN A 26 8.68 2.73 11.63
N PRO A 27 9.61 3.62 12.05
CA PRO A 27 9.57 5.09 11.88
C PRO A 27 9.80 5.49 10.42
N GLY A 28 9.13 6.57 9.96
CA GLY A 28 9.33 7.08 8.60
C GLY A 28 8.45 8.26 8.27
N THR A 29 8.74 8.84 7.12
CA THR A 29 8.04 10.01 6.56
C THR A 29 7.86 9.85 5.05
N PRO A 30 6.97 10.61 4.39
CA PRO A 30 6.86 10.62 2.93
C PRO A 30 8.16 10.97 2.20
N GLN A 31 9.03 11.80 2.80
CA GLN A 31 10.32 12.20 2.23
C GLN A 31 11.29 11.05 2.06
N ASP A 32 11.16 9.99 2.87
CA ASP A 32 12.06 8.84 2.80
C ASP A 32 11.94 8.10 1.45
N TRP A 33 10.74 8.08 0.85
CA TRP A 33 10.55 7.57 -0.50
C TRP A 33 11.33 8.38 -1.55
N LEU A 34 11.46 9.68 -1.38
CA LEU A 34 12.19 10.53 -2.32
C LEU A 34 13.69 10.36 -2.18
N VAL A 35 14.19 10.28 -0.95
CA VAL A 35 15.62 10.29 -0.64
C VAL A 35 16.20 8.87 -0.64
N LEU A 36 15.63 7.99 0.16
CA LEU A 36 16.11 6.60 0.35
C LEU A 36 15.53 5.68 -0.73
N GLY A 37 14.26 5.84 -1.05
CA GLY A 37 13.53 5.08 -2.07
C GLY A 37 13.84 5.49 -3.50
N LYS A 38 14.46 6.68 -3.71
CA LYS A 38 14.77 7.23 -5.05
C LYS A 38 13.55 7.29 -5.98
N LEU A 39 12.37 7.48 -5.42
CA LEU A 39 11.10 7.44 -6.13
C LEU A 39 11.07 8.31 -7.40
N PRO A 40 11.56 9.58 -7.40
CA PRO A 40 11.52 10.40 -8.61
C PRO A 40 12.30 9.75 -9.76
N GLN A 41 13.51 9.24 -9.48
CA GLN A 41 14.36 8.60 -10.48
C GLN A 41 13.71 7.34 -11.06
N THR A 42 13.15 6.49 -10.21
CA THR A 42 12.44 5.27 -10.62
C THR A 42 11.24 5.62 -11.51
N MET A 43 10.44 6.60 -11.12
CA MET A 43 9.26 7.01 -11.88
C MET A 43 9.59 7.71 -13.20
N ASP A 44 10.66 8.52 -13.24
CA ASP A 44 11.14 9.16 -14.46
C ASP A 44 11.67 8.14 -15.46
N GLN A 45 12.42 7.13 -14.99
CA GLN A 45 12.89 6.02 -15.82
C GLN A 45 11.72 5.18 -16.35
N PHE A 46 10.75 4.87 -15.50
CA PHE A 46 9.54 4.17 -15.93
C PHE A 46 8.78 4.96 -17.00
N ALA A 47 8.53 6.24 -16.78
CA ALA A 47 7.85 7.10 -17.73
C ALA A 47 8.60 7.20 -19.08
N ALA A 48 9.93 7.29 -19.05
CA ALA A 48 10.76 7.34 -20.28
C ALA A 48 10.61 6.06 -21.13
N GLN A 49 10.40 4.91 -20.51
CA GLN A 49 10.17 3.62 -21.19
C GLN A 49 8.73 3.45 -21.72
N HIS A 50 7.81 4.33 -21.31
CA HIS A 50 6.38 4.27 -21.64
C HIS A 50 5.86 5.56 -22.31
N ASP A 51 6.66 6.20 -23.15
CA ASP A 51 6.30 7.42 -23.90
C ASP A 51 5.87 8.60 -23.02
N GLY A 52 6.41 8.67 -21.81
CA GLY A 52 6.08 9.67 -20.80
C GLY A 52 4.85 9.33 -19.95
N ARG A 53 4.25 8.15 -20.15
CA ARG A 53 3.10 7.67 -19.36
C ARG A 53 3.57 6.97 -18.10
N ALA A 54 3.00 7.34 -16.98
CA ALA A 54 3.16 6.66 -15.70
C ALA A 54 1.98 7.01 -14.78
N PRO A 55 1.75 6.26 -13.70
CA PRO A 55 0.75 6.65 -12.71
C PRO A 55 1.16 7.91 -11.95
N ILE A 56 0.18 8.65 -11.46
CA ILE A 56 0.37 9.64 -10.40
C ILE A 56 0.70 8.90 -9.11
N ILE A 57 1.77 9.31 -8.41
CA ILE A 57 2.08 8.74 -7.09
C ILE A 57 1.75 9.77 -6.02
N ALA A 58 0.90 9.40 -5.08
CA ALA A 58 0.60 10.20 -3.90
C ALA A 58 1.28 9.56 -2.68
N VAL A 59 2.43 10.09 -2.26
CA VAL A 59 3.11 9.65 -1.03
C VAL A 59 2.47 10.34 0.15
N VAL A 60 1.80 9.57 1.01
CA VAL A 60 0.97 10.08 2.10
C VAL A 60 1.59 9.77 3.48
N ASP A 61 1.34 10.65 4.44
CA ASP A 61 1.73 10.45 5.83
C ASP A 61 0.57 9.82 6.60
N VAL A 62 0.72 8.58 6.99
CA VAL A 62 -0.28 7.83 7.77
C VAL A 62 0.04 7.78 9.27
N TYR A 63 1.13 8.40 9.69
CA TYR A 63 1.58 8.37 11.08
C TYR A 63 1.38 9.71 11.80
N GLY A 64 1.52 10.83 11.08
CA GLY A 64 1.49 12.19 11.65
C GLY A 64 2.73 12.55 12.48
N SER A 65 3.50 11.56 12.93
CA SER A 65 4.82 11.72 13.55
C SER A 65 5.68 10.49 13.31
N GLN A 66 7.01 10.62 13.45
CA GLN A 66 7.95 9.52 13.18
C GLN A 66 7.77 8.30 14.11
N THR A 67 7.22 8.50 15.30
CA THR A 67 7.10 7.45 16.33
C THR A 67 5.67 6.95 16.55
N ALA A 68 4.67 7.59 15.97
CA ALA A 68 3.29 7.14 16.09
C ALA A 68 3.04 5.89 15.24
N ASN A 69 2.19 5.01 15.71
CA ASN A 69 1.67 3.89 14.94
C ASN A 69 0.16 3.74 15.20
N PRO A 70 -0.68 4.45 14.44
CA PRO A 70 -2.15 4.39 14.58
C PRO A 70 -2.75 3.15 13.91
N LEU A 71 -1.96 2.16 13.53
CA LEU A 71 -2.37 0.86 12.97
C LEU A 71 -3.30 0.97 11.75
N CYS A 72 -3.17 2.04 10.97
CA CYS A 72 -3.96 2.25 9.75
C CYS A 72 -5.49 2.18 9.97
N SER A 73 -5.97 2.60 11.14
CA SER A 73 -7.38 2.49 11.52
C SER A 73 -7.94 3.82 12.08
N ASP A 74 -9.24 3.86 12.29
CA ASP A 74 -9.92 4.97 12.95
C ASP A 74 -10.15 4.63 14.42
N THR A 75 -9.31 5.17 15.28
CA THR A 75 -9.32 4.96 16.74
C THR A 75 -9.15 6.29 17.48
N SER A 76 -8.99 6.24 18.79
CA SER A 76 -8.58 7.39 19.60
C SER A 76 -7.21 7.95 19.20
N HIS A 77 -6.36 7.16 18.52
CA HIS A 77 -5.04 7.55 18.03
C HIS A 77 -5.04 8.31 16.70
N GLY A 78 -6.17 8.37 15.99
CA GLY A 78 -6.29 9.09 14.72
C GLY A 78 -7.37 8.54 13.80
N LYS A 79 -7.55 9.18 12.65
CA LYS A 79 -8.54 8.81 11.63
C LYS A 79 -7.87 8.37 10.33
N VAL A 80 -6.93 7.43 10.45
CA VAL A 80 -6.07 7.02 9.31
C VAL A 80 -6.85 6.26 8.26
N ALA A 81 -7.78 5.39 8.65
CA ALA A 81 -8.64 4.71 7.69
C ALA A 81 -9.48 5.70 6.87
N THR A 82 -10.12 6.67 7.53
CA THR A 82 -10.84 7.77 6.85
C THR A 82 -9.91 8.56 5.94
N TYR A 83 -8.71 8.93 6.41
CA TYR A 83 -7.74 9.69 5.62
C TYR A 83 -7.39 8.97 4.32
N VAL A 84 -7.00 7.70 4.37
CA VAL A 84 -6.53 6.95 3.19
C VAL A 84 -7.69 6.53 2.27
N GLN A 85 -8.88 6.25 2.81
CA GLN A 85 -10.01 5.74 2.04
C GLN A 85 -10.96 6.83 1.54
N LYS A 86 -10.95 8.02 2.14
CA LYS A 86 -11.86 9.12 1.79
C LYS A 86 -11.13 10.40 1.45
N ASP A 87 -10.31 10.93 2.35
CA ASP A 87 -9.74 12.27 2.19
C ASP A 87 -8.74 12.33 1.04
N VAL A 88 -7.79 11.38 1.00
CA VAL A 88 -6.78 11.30 -0.08
C VAL A 88 -7.43 11.08 -1.45
N PRO A 89 -8.31 10.09 -1.67
CA PRO A 89 -8.96 9.91 -2.97
C PRO A 89 -9.85 11.09 -3.36
N SER A 90 -10.56 11.70 -2.41
CA SER A 90 -11.41 12.86 -2.68
C SER A 90 -10.58 14.06 -3.13
N TRP A 91 -9.46 14.32 -2.46
CA TRP A 91 -8.57 15.41 -2.83
C TRP A 91 -7.94 15.17 -4.22
N LEU A 92 -7.46 13.95 -4.48
CA LEU A 92 -6.86 13.60 -5.78
C LEU A 92 -7.86 13.77 -6.91
N ARG A 93 -9.10 13.30 -6.77
CA ARG A 93 -10.16 13.45 -7.77
C ARG A 93 -10.60 14.90 -7.98
N ALA A 94 -10.54 15.72 -6.94
CA ALA A 94 -10.92 17.14 -7.02
C ALA A 94 -9.85 18.02 -7.68
N ASN A 95 -8.56 17.62 -7.63
CA ASN A 95 -7.45 18.48 -8.01
C ASN A 95 -6.60 17.96 -9.17
N LEU A 96 -6.71 16.68 -9.51
CA LEU A 96 -5.88 16.04 -10.54
C LEU A 96 -6.75 15.21 -11.50
N PRO A 97 -6.34 15.05 -12.78
CA PRO A 97 -7.05 14.24 -13.75
C PRO A 97 -6.79 12.74 -13.52
N VAL A 98 -7.29 12.24 -12.41
CA VAL A 98 -7.15 10.83 -12.04
C VAL A 98 -8.31 9.99 -12.57
N SER A 99 -8.03 8.74 -12.91
CA SER A 99 -9.03 7.79 -13.36
C SER A 99 -10.15 7.59 -12.33
N SER A 100 -11.38 7.40 -12.80
CA SER A 100 -12.51 6.99 -11.97
C SER A 100 -12.62 5.46 -11.82
N ASP A 101 -11.88 4.68 -12.65
CA ASP A 101 -11.88 3.22 -12.59
C ASP A 101 -11.06 2.71 -11.40
N PRO A 102 -11.67 1.96 -10.45
CA PRO A 102 -10.94 1.33 -9.35
C PRO A 102 -9.81 0.38 -9.80
N GLY A 103 -9.93 -0.20 -11.01
CA GLY A 103 -8.88 -1.02 -11.61
C GLY A 103 -7.58 -0.26 -11.88
N GLN A 104 -7.66 1.08 -11.96
CA GLN A 104 -6.51 1.98 -12.16
C GLN A 104 -6.05 2.65 -10.85
N TRP A 105 -6.49 2.14 -9.70
CA TRP A 105 -6.04 2.60 -8.38
C TRP A 105 -5.33 1.47 -7.64
N ALA A 106 -4.13 1.80 -7.15
CA ALA A 106 -3.36 0.91 -6.29
C ALA A 106 -2.98 1.62 -4.99
N ILE A 107 -2.76 0.80 -3.96
CA ILE A 107 -2.18 1.23 -2.70
C ILE A 107 -0.91 0.43 -2.42
N ALA A 108 0.13 1.09 -1.97
CA ALA A 108 1.43 0.45 -1.76
C ALA A 108 2.11 0.98 -0.49
N GLY A 109 2.95 0.16 0.11
CA GLY A 109 3.72 0.60 1.27
C GLY A 109 4.79 -0.39 1.68
N LEU A 110 5.67 0.07 2.57
CA LEU A 110 6.74 -0.75 3.13
C LEU A 110 6.56 -0.92 4.64
N SER A 111 6.97 -2.08 5.18
CA SER A 111 6.89 -2.37 6.62
C SER A 111 5.45 -2.14 7.13
N SER A 112 5.22 -1.39 8.18
CA SER A 112 3.87 -1.03 8.64
C SER A 112 3.01 -0.31 7.59
N GLY A 113 3.61 0.37 6.60
CA GLY A 113 2.89 0.88 5.43
C GLY A 113 2.45 -0.23 4.47
N GLY A 114 3.19 -1.34 4.39
CA GLY A 114 2.80 -2.56 3.67
C GLY A 114 1.59 -3.23 4.34
N THR A 115 1.65 -3.41 5.65
CA THR A 115 0.50 -3.86 6.47
C THR A 115 -0.72 -2.98 6.23
N CYS A 116 -0.53 -1.65 6.22
CA CYS A 116 -1.60 -0.70 5.93
C CYS A 116 -2.18 -0.89 4.52
N ALA A 117 -1.33 -1.14 3.50
CA ALA A 117 -1.81 -1.39 2.14
C ALA A 117 -2.72 -2.62 2.07
N LEU A 118 -2.34 -3.71 2.72
CA LEU A 118 -3.16 -4.92 2.79
C LEU A 118 -4.47 -4.69 3.59
N GLN A 119 -4.40 -3.96 4.71
CA GLN A 119 -5.59 -3.56 5.46
C GLN A 119 -6.56 -2.73 4.62
N VAL A 120 -6.06 -1.78 3.83
CA VAL A 120 -6.92 -0.89 3.04
C VAL A 120 -7.55 -1.62 1.87
N VAL A 121 -6.81 -2.45 1.13
CA VAL A 121 -7.38 -3.20 0.00
C VAL A 121 -8.47 -4.18 0.45
N THR A 122 -8.34 -4.75 1.66
CA THR A 122 -9.36 -5.64 2.21
C THR A 122 -10.58 -4.91 2.77
N ARG A 123 -10.45 -3.66 3.23
CA ARG A 123 -11.56 -2.83 3.71
C ARG A 123 -12.26 -2.04 2.60
N ALA A 124 -11.54 -1.69 1.53
CA ALA A 124 -12.03 -0.84 0.45
C ALA A 124 -11.69 -1.41 -0.93
N PRO A 125 -12.09 -2.66 -1.26
CA PRO A 125 -11.75 -3.31 -2.52
C PRO A 125 -12.36 -2.60 -3.75
N ASP A 126 -13.44 -1.86 -3.56
CA ASP A 126 -14.08 -1.06 -4.62
C ASP A 126 -13.33 0.25 -4.91
N LEU A 127 -12.34 0.61 -4.10
CA LEU A 127 -11.54 1.81 -4.27
C LEU A 127 -10.15 1.48 -4.81
N TYR A 128 -9.50 0.46 -4.23
CA TYR A 128 -8.16 -0.01 -4.59
C TYR A 128 -8.23 -1.48 -4.97
N ARG A 129 -8.07 -1.80 -6.25
CA ARG A 129 -8.06 -3.20 -6.73
C ARG A 129 -6.67 -3.80 -6.82
N SER A 130 -5.63 -3.00 -6.63
CA SER A 130 -4.25 -3.46 -6.67
C SER A 130 -3.47 -2.99 -5.46
N PHE A 131 -2.52 -3.81 -4.98
CA PHE A 131 -1.63 -3.40 -3.90
C PHE A 131 -0.21 -3.94 -4.06
N LEU A 132 0.75 -3.24 -3.43
CA LEU A 132 2.10 -3.74 -3.18
C LEU A 132 2.37 -3.67 -1.69
N ASP A 133 2.62 -4.81 -1.08
CA ASP A 133 3.06 -4.94 0.30
C ASP A 133 4.55 -5.33 0.31
N MET A 134 5.38 -4.45 0.84
CA MET A 134 6.83 -4.62 0.91
C MET A 134 7.28 -4.81 2.35
N SER A 135 7.45 -6.06 2.78
CA SER A 135 7.79 -6.45 4.16
C SER A 135 6.76 -6.00 5.21
N GLY A 136 5.46 -6.05 4.88
CA GLY A 136 4.38 -5.85 5.84
C GLY A 136 4.14 -7.08 6.71
N GLU A 137 3.28 -6.94 7.69
CA GLU A 137 2.86 -8.01 8.61
C GLU A 137 1.45 -8.49 8.24
N ALA A 138 1.15 -9.75 8.55
CA ALA A 138 -0.17 -10.34 8.29
C ALA A 138 -1.30 -9.64 9.07
N HIS A 139 -0.98 -9.17 10.26
CA HIS A 139 -1.91 -8.55 11.18
C HIS A 139 -1.41 -7.17 11.61
N PRO A 140 -2.31 -6.19 11.85
CA PRO A 140 -1.90 -4.96 12.53
C PRO A 140 -1.44 -5.32 13.96
N GLN A 141 -0.25 -4.83 14.40
CA GLN A 141 0.26 -5.21 15.72
C GLN A 141 1.06 -4.12 16.45
N LEU A 142 1.00 -4.21 17.80
CA LEU A 142 1.83 -3.49 18.75
C LEU A 142 2.52 -4.48 19.71
N GLY A 143 3.14 -5.52 19.15
CA GLY A 143 3.85 -6.58 19.88
C GLY A 143 3.06 -7.90 19.94
N ASN A 144 1.93 -7.98 20.63
CA ASN A 144 1.04 -9.14 20.60
C ASN A 144 -0.42 -8.71 20.44
N GLU A 145 -1.30 -9.66 20.12
CA GLU A 145 -2.71 -9.39 19.82
C GLU A 145 -3.43 -8.70 21.00
N GLU A 146 -3.27 -9.21 22.22
CA GLU A 146 -3.96 -8.64 23.41
C GLU A 146 -3.59 -7.18 23.63
N ARG A 147 -2.30 -6.86 23.56
CA ARG A 147 -1.81 -5.50 23.66
C ARG A 147 -2.28 -4.63 22.48
N THR A 148 -2.28 -5.19 21.28
CA THR A 148 -2.73 -4.49 20.08
C THR A 148 -4.20 -4.09 20.19
N ILE A 149 -5.05 -5.00 20.67
CA ILE A 149 -6.46 -4.70 20.91
C ILE A 149 -6.62 -3.63 22.01
N ALA A 150 -5.92 -3.80 23.13
CA ALA A 150 -6.02 -2.88 24.26
C ALA A 150 -5.55 -1.47 23.91
N ASP A 151 -4.34 -1.35 23.38
CA ASP A 151 -3.66 -0.07 23.18
C ASP A 151 -3.93 0.54 21.80
N GLY A 152 -4.13 -0.28 20.77
CA GLY A 152 -4.25 0.14 19.38
C GLY A 152 -5.68 0.25 18.86
N PHE A 153 -6.63 -0.51 19.44
CA PHE A 153 -8.01 -0.57 18.99
C PHE A 153 -9.03 -0.24 20.12
N ASP A 154 -8.65 0.63 21.03
CA ASP A 154 -9.49 1.13 22.12
C ASP A 154 -10.12 0.00 22.98
N GLY A 155 -9.43 -1.15 23.10
CA GLY A 155 -9.92 -2.36 23.79
C GLY A 155 -10.98 -3.16 23.02
N SER A 156 -11.29 -2.77 21.78
CA SER A 156 -12.35 -3.40 20.99
C SER A 156 -11.81 -4.51 20.07
N ARG A 157 -12.07 -5.77 20.42
CA ARG A 157 -11.80 -6.92 19.54
C ARG A 157 -12.54 -6.79 18.20
N GLN A 158 -13.80 -6.36 18.21
CA GLN A 158 -14.57 -6.17 16.99
C GLN A 158 -13.91 -5.14 16.05
N LEU A 159 -13.36 -4.06 16.60
CA LEU A 159 -12.65 -3.05 15.80
C LEU A 159 -11.33 -3.61 15.26
N TYR A 160 -10.60 -4.40 16.04
CA TYR A 160 -9.40 -5.11 15.58
C TYR A 160 -9.73 -6.03 14.40
N GLU A 161 -10.69 -6.93 14.54
CA GLU A 161 -11.13 -7.88 13.51
C GLU A 161 -11.60 -7.18 12.23
N ALA A 162 -12.32 -6.05 12.36
CA ALA A 162 -12.72 -5.22 11.22
C ALA A 162 -11.55 -4.52 10.49
N ASN A 163 -10.35 -4.56 11.08
CA ASN A 163 -9.13 -3.99 10.51
C ASN A 163 -8.03 -5.05 10.25
N ASP A 164 -8.29 -6.30 10.56
CA ASP A 164 -7.36 -7.41 10.33
C ASP A 164 -7.59 -8.03 8.94
N PRO A 165 -6.60 -7.93 8.01
CA PRO A 165 -6.74 -8.45 6.67
C PRO A 165 -7.02 -9.95 6.63
N VAL A 166 -6.37 -10.75 7.48
CA VAL A 166 -6.55 -12.20 7.54
C VAL A 166 -7.97 -12.54 7.98
N HIS A 167 -8.49 -11.85 9.00
CA HIS A 167 -9.88 -11.99 9.40
C HIS A 167 -10.84 -11.63 8.26
N LEU A 168 -10.62 -10.47 7.61
CA LEU A 168 -11.49 -10.00 6.53
C LEU A 168 -11.48 -10.96 5.33
N MET A 169 -10.31 -11.45 4.90
CA MET A 169 -10.19 -12.41 3.81
C MET A 169 -10.81 -13.79 4.14
N SER A 170 -10.82 -14.18 5.41
CA SER A 170 -11.46 -15.41 5.85
C SER A 170 -13.00 -15.35 5.78
N HIS A 171 -13.59 -14.16 5.73
CA HIS A 171 -15.06 -13.96 5.80
C HIS A 171 -15.65 -13.32 4.53
N ASN A 172 -14.83 -12.79 3.62
CA ASN A 172 -15.30 -12.07 2.43
C ASN A 172 -14.62 -12.58 1.16
N ARG A 173 -15.13 -12.16 -0.02
CA ARG A 173 -14.59 -12.49 -1.34
C ARG A 173 -13.91 -11.27 -1.97
N TYR A 174 -12.75 -11.51 -2.64
CA TYR A 174 -11.91 -10.45 -3.22
C TYR A 174 -11.45 -10.78 -4.65
N GLU A 175 -12.34 -11.29 -5.49
CA GLU A 175 -12.03 -11.81 -6.84
C GLU A 175 -11.44 -10.76 -7.79
N GLU A 176 -11.77 -9.47 -7.57
CA GLU A 176 -11.27 -8.34 -8.37
C GLU A 176 -9.94 -7.78 -7.83
N SER A 177 -9.58 -8.13 -6.58
CA SER A 177 -8.37 -7.63 -5.94
C SER A 177 -7.16 -8.51 -6.26
N ALA A 178 -6.01 -7.86 -6.43
CA ALA A 178 -4.74 -8.55 -6.60
C ALA A 178 -3.57 -7.73 -6.05
N GLY A 179 -2.47 -8.41 -5.69
CA GLY A 179 -1.31 -7.72 -5.18
C GLY A 179 -0.02 -8.51 -5.28
N ILE A 180 1.06 -7.82 -4.96
CA ILE A 180 2.37 -8.44 -4.75
C ILE A 180 2.74 -8.23 -3.29
N ILE A 181 3.12 -9.32 -2.62
CA ILE A 181 3.73 -9.31 -1.31
C ILE A 181 5.21 -9.64 -1.48
N SER A 182 6.08 -8.82 -0.92
CA SER A 182 7.51 -8.97 -1.12
C SER A 182 8.31 -8.72 0.16
N TRP A 183 9.47 -9.38 0.27
CA TRP A 183 10.36 -9.23 1.43
C TRP A 183 11.81 -9.55 1.07
N GLY A 184 12.73 -9.21 1.97
CA GLY A 184 14.13 -9.59 1.88
C GLY A 184 14.36 -11.05 2.27
N GLU A 185 15.20 -11.77 1.56
CA GLU A 185 15.54 -13.19 1.84
C GLU A 185 16.03 -13.41 3.28
N SER A 186 16.68 -12.39 3.87
CA SER A 186 17.16 -12.42 5.26
C SER A 186 16.15 -11.86 6.27
N ASP A 187 14.97 -11.43 5.81
CA ASP A 187 13.90 -10.86 6.63
C ASP A 187 12.94 -11.96 7.11
N THR A 188 13.47 -12.87 7.92
CA THR A 188 12.80 -14.13 8.29
C THR A 188 11.59 -13.94 9.21
N ALA A 189 11.49 -12.79 9.89
CA ALA A 189 10.40 -12.50 10.82
C ALA A 189 9.02 -12.42 10.13
N PHE A 190 8.99 -12.10 8.83
CA PHE A 190 7.76 -11.91 8.06
C PHE A 190 7.26 -13.17 7.35
N LYS A 191 8.13 -14.18 7.22
CA LYS A 191 7.85 -15.38 6.41
C LYS A 191 6.61 -16.17 6.88
N GLU A 192 6.41 -16.33 8.18
CA GLU A 192 5.28 -17.11 8.71
C GLU A 192 3.93 -16.42 8.42
N GLY A 193 3.86 -15.10 8.64
CA GLY A 193 2.67 -14.32 8.33
C GLY A 193 2.31 -14.33 6.84
N LEU A 194 3.31 -14.41 5.95
CA LEU A 194 3.09 -14.46 4.51
C LEU A 194 2.43 -15.78 4.05
N ILE A 195 2.79 -16.90 4.66
CA ILE A 195 2.15 -18.19 4.40
C ILE A 195 0.67 -18.14 4.82
N GLU A 196 0.38 -17.50 5.93
CA GLU A 196 -0.99 -17.30 6.40
C GLU A 196 -1.80 -16.43 5.43
N ILE A 197 -1.24 -15.29 5.00
CA ILE A 197 -1.89 -14.40 4.02
C ILE A 197 -2.17 -15.15 2.71
N ASP A 198 -1.19 -15.86 2.16
CA ASP A 198 -1.34 -16.59 0.89
C ASP A 198 -2.49 -17.60 0.96
N HIS A 199 -2.57 -18.34 2.04
CA HIS A 199 -3.62 -19.33 2.25
C HIS A 199 -5.04 -18.74 2.35
N VAL A 200 -5.21 -17.63 3.07
CA VAL A 200 -6.54 -16.98 3.19
C VAL A 200 -6.91 -16.20 1.94
N ALA A 201 -5.91 -15.63 1.25
CA ALA A 201 -6.10 -14.91 -0.02
C ALA A 201 -6.62 -15.85 -1.11
N GLU A 202 -6.01 -17.03 -1.29
CA GLU A 202 -6.47 -18.03 -2.25
C GLU A 202 -7.94 -18.40 -2.01
N LYS A 203 -8.31 -18.68 -0.76
CA LYS A 203 -9.70 -19.00 -0.38
C LYS A 203 -10.67 -17.85 -0.61
N SER A 204 -10.23 -16.61 -0.42
CA SER A 204 -11.03 -15.41 -0.65
C SER A 204 -11.20 -15.05 -2.12
N GLY A 205 -10.42 -15.67 -3.03
CA GLY A 205 -10.36 -15.35 -4.44
C GLY A 205 -9.44 -14.17 -4.78
N MET A 206 -8.75 -13.59 -3.80
CA MET A 206 -7.71 -12.57 -4.03
C MET A 206 -6.49 -13.21 -4.67
N ARG A 207 -5.93 -12.58 -5.70
CA ARG A 207 -4.72 -13.05 -6.38
C ARG A 207 -3.50 -12.37 -5.80
N ILE A 208 -2.62 -13.16 -5.16
CA ILE A 208 -1.37 -12.66 -4.60
C ILE A 208 -0.19 -13.34 -5.31
N GLU A 209 0.79 -12.52 -5.71
CA GLU A 209 2.13 -12.97 -6.09
C GLU A 209 3.08 -12.70 -4.94
N THR A 210 3.99 -13.63 -4.67
CA THR A 210 5.04 -13.45 -3.68
C THR A 210 6.39 -13.29 -4.36
N ARG A 211 7.21 -12.32 -3.90
CA ARG A 211 8.54 -12.05 -4.44
C ARG A 211 9.56 -11.85 -3.33
N THR A 212 10.78 -12.35 -3.53
CA THR A 212 11.88 -12.14 -2.57
C THR A 212 13.06 -11.43 -3.23
N TYR A 213 13.78 -10.66 -2.42
CA TYR A 213 14.92 -9.87 -2.88
C TYR A 213 16.14 -10.08 -1.98
N PRO A 214 17.37 -10.08 -2.50
CA PRO A 214 18.57 -10.21 -1.69
C PRO A 214 18.72 -9.06 -0.68
N GLY A 215 18.64 -9.36 0.63
CA GLY A 215 18.74 -8.40 1.72
C GLY A 215 17.80 -8.72 2.86
N GLY A 216 17.72 -7.80 3.82
CA GLY A 216 16.81 -7.86 4.98
C GLY A 216 15.78 -6.74 4.93
N HIS A 217 15.29 -6.31 6.10
CA HIS A 217 14.32 -5.23 6.27
C HIS A 217 14.94 -3.87 5.97
N SER A 218 15.00 -3.46 4.71
CA SER A 218 15.78 -2.31 4.29
C SER A 218 15.30 -1.64 3.00
N TRP A 219 15.66 -0.36 2.84
CA TRP A 219 15.37 0.41 1.64
C TRP A 219 15.92 -0.22 0.34
N LYS A 220 17.02 -0.96 0.40
CA LYS A 220 17.54 -1.70 -0.75
C LYS A 220 16.51 -2.69 -1.28
N VAL A 221 15.84 -3.42 -0.40
CA VAL A 221 14.80 -4.38 -0.75
C VAL A 221 13.54 -3.68 -1.21
N TRP A 222 13.07 -2.70 -0.46
CA TRP A 222 11.80 -2.01 -0.75
C TRP A 222 11.82 -1.21 -2.05
N SER A 223 12.96 -0.54 -2.35
CA SER A 223 13.11 0.17 -3.62
C SER A 223 13.10 -0.79 -4.80
N ALA A 224 13.82 -1.92 -4.71
CA ALA A 224 13.83 -2.95 -5.74
C ALA A 224 12.43 -3.59 -5.92
N ALA A 225 11.73 -3.86 -4.82
CA ALA A 225 10.39 -4.42 -4.85
C ALA A 225 9.37 -3.46 -5.49
N PHE A 226 9.46 -2.16 -5.19
CA PHE A 226 8.62 -1.15 -5.81
C PHE A 226 8.90 -1.03 -7.32
N GLU A 227 10.17 -0.92 -7.70
CA GLU A 227 10.60 -0.83 -9.10
C GLU A 227 10.12 -2.04 -9.91
N ASP A 228 10.31 -3.25 -9.39
CA ASP A 228 9.90 -4.51 -10.02
C ASP A 228 8.35 -4.71 -10.03
N GLY A 229 7.64 -4.07 -9.11
CA GLY A 229 6.18 -4.07 -9.06
C GLY A 229 5.52 -3.12 -10.07
N LEU A 230 6.23 -2.08 -10.56
CA LEU A 230 5.67 -1.10 -11.48
C LEU A 230 5.17 -1.68 -12.80
N PRO A 231 5.91 -2.55 -13.53
CA PRO A 231 5.43 -3.18 -14.76
C PRO A 231 4.16 -4.02 -14.55
N TRP A 232 4.06 -4.71 -13.41
CA TRP A 232 2.88 -5.48 -13.07
C TRP A 232 1.66 -4.55 -12.82
N LEU A 233 1.85 -3.46 -12.10
CA LEU A 233 0.80 -2.44 -11.91
C LEU A 233 0.41 -1.78 -13.24
N ALA A 234 1.39 -1.45 -14.10
CA ALA A 234 1.14 -0.87 -15.42
C ALA A 234 0.25 -1.76 -16.28
N GLN A 235 0.54 -3.07 -16.31
CA GLN A 235 -0.31 -4.04 -17.02
C GLN A 235 -1.75 -4.04 -16.48
N ARG A 236 -1.93 -3.95 -15.18
CA ARG A 236 -3.25 -3.89 -14.55
C ARG A 236 -3.98 -2.56 -14.83
N PHE A 237 -3.25 -1.49 -14.98
CA PHE A 237 -3.77 -0.17 -15.33
C PHE A 237 -4.05 0.02 -16.82
N GLY A 238 -3.56 -0.88 -17.68
CA GLY A 238 -3.67 -0.75 -19.13
C GLY A 238 -2.72 0.31 -19.73
N LEU A 239 -1.54 0.49 -19.10
CA LEU A 239 -0.49 1.41 -19.54
C LEU A 239 0.42 0.76 -20.60
#